data_f8565f83ac85a35dd4037c02c87176b4
#
_entry.id   f8565f83ac85a35dd4037c02c87176b4
#
_cell.length_a   1.000
_cell.length_b   1.000
_cell.length_c   1.000
_cell.angle_alpha   90.00
_cell.angle_beta   90.00
_cell.angle_gamma   90.00
#
_symmetry.space_group_name_H-M   'P 1'
#
loop_
_entity.id
_entity.type
_entity.pdbx_description
1 polymer ?
#
loop_
_entity_poly.entity_id
_entity_poly.type
_entity_poly.pdbx_seq_one_letter_code
_entity_poly.pdbx_strand_id
1 'polypeptide(L)'
;MRRLLCPDDEIRRCTILDDDVLLDLQKNYLQEEVALPAQKIGEKDAAIFLRDILQNQLVFALFCDDEPVAKANTRAIGFNWIQIGGIYTLPLFRKNGFAHHLIYVLCERIQRANKIPSLFVNKKNLAAQNLYKKIGFKNYGEFENIYF
;
A
#
# COMPACT_ATOMS: atom_id res chain seq x y z
N MET A 1 -19.21 -11.60 -1.78
CA MET A 1 -18.48 -10.69 -2.64
C MET A 1 -17.46 -11.45 -3.48
N ARG A 2 -17.40 -11.12 -4.73
CA ARG A 2 -16.77 -11.93 -5.77
C ARG A 2 -15.26 -11.75 -5.85
N ARG A 3 -14.50 -12.75 -5.49
CA ARG A 3 -13.13 -12.94 -5.96
C ARG A 3 -13.10 -13.57 -7.36
N LEU A 4 -14.11 -13.29 -8.15
CA LEU A 4 -14.23 -13.93 -9.47
C LEU A 4 -13.20 -13.50 -10.49
N LEU A 5 -12.56 -12.33 -10.23
CA LEU A 5 -11.58 -11.79 -11.15
C LEU A 5 -10.15 -12.25 -10.87
N CYS A 6 -9.95 -13.02 -9.81
CA CYS A 6 -8.62 -13.43 -9.40
C CYS A 6 -8.66 -14.82 -8.77
N PRO A 7 -8.83 -15.88 -9.57
CA PRO A 7 -8.86 -17.25 -9.06
C PRO A 7 -7.53 -17.67 -8.44
N ASP A 8 -6.41 -17.17 -8.96
CA ASP A 8 -5.07 -17.47 -8.47
C ASP A 8 -4.39 -16.21 -7.98
N ASP A 9 -4.79 -15.73 -6.77
CA ASP A 9 -4.15 -14.57 -6.18
C ASP A 9 -2.91 -15.00 -5.37
N GLU A 10 -1.88 -14.17 -5.45
CA GLU A 10 -0.63 -14.37 -4.74
C GLU A 10 -0.13 -13.04 -4.20
N ILE A 11 0.24 -13.02 -2.92
CA ILE A 11 0.94 -11.89 -2.32
C ILE A 11 2.41 -12.25 -2.19
N ARG A 12 3.28 -11.41 -2.73
CA ARG A 12 4.71 -11.60 -2.57
C ARG A 12 5.45 -10.30 -2.36
N ARG A 13 6.62 -10.42 -1.75
CA ARG A 13 7.55 -9.30 -1.63
C ARG A 13 8.13 -8.96 -2.99
N CYS A 14 8.18 -7.66 -3.29
CA CYS A 14 8.73 -7.15 -4.53
C CYS A 14 10.13 -6.58 -4.31
N THR A 15 10.97 -6.69 -5.32
CA THR A 15 12.34 -6.20 -5.32
C THR A 15 12.54 -5.27 -6.52
N ILE A 16 13.74 -4.73 -6.67
CA ILE A 16 14.08 -3.87 -7.80
C ILE A 16 13.86 -4.56 -9.15
N LEU A 17 13.86 -5.87 -9.17
CA LEU A 17 13.59 -6.65 -10.38
C LEU A 17 12.13 -6.57 -10.83
N ASP A 18 11.25 -6.09 -9.97
CA ASP A 18 9.83 -5.94 -10.25
C ASP A 18 9.45 -4.52 -10.71
N ASP A 19 10.42 -3.66 -10.94
CA ASP A 19 10.15 -2.25 -11.25
C ASP A 19 9.28 -2.09 -12.51
N ASP A 20 9.52 -2.87 -13.54
CA ASP A 20 8.74 -2.79 -14.78
C ASP A 20 7.28 -3.17 -14.56
N VAL A 21 7.02 -4.26 -13.83
CA VAL A 21 5.65 -4.76 -13.65
C VAL A 21 4.84 -3.90 -12.66
N LEU A 22 5.50 -3.19 -11.76
CA LEU A 22 4.83 -2.35 -10.77
C LEU A 22 4.66 -0.90 -11.20
N LEU A 23 5.24 -0.51 -12.34
CA LEU A 23 5.27 0.90 -12.76
C LEU A 23 3.86 1.49 -12.91
N ASP A 24 2.96 0.78 -13.54
CA ASP A 24 1.59 1.28 -13.75
C ASP A 24 0.85 1.47 -12.43
N LEU A 25 0.98 0.54 -11.49
CA LEU A 25 0.39 0.69 -10.16
C LEU A 25 0.95 1.91 -9.45
N GLN A 26 2.26 2.12 -9.50
CA GLN A 26 2.91 3.25 -8.86
C GLN A 26 2.48 4.57 -9.48
N LYS A 27 2.42 4.62 -10.80
CA LYS A 27 1.99 5.81 -11.53
C LYS A 27 0.55 6.18 -11.18
N ASN A 28 -0.34 5.20 -11.19
CA ASN A 28 -1.74 5.40 -10.83
C ASN A 28 -1.91 5.84 -9.38
N TYR A 29 -1.16 5.25 -8.48
CA TYR A 29 -1.15 5.66 -7.08
C TYR A 29 -0.73 7.14 -6.94
N LEU A 30 0.39 7.52 -7.55
CA LEU A 30 0.87 8.89 -7.48
C LEU A 30 -0.13 9.88 -8.09
N GLN A 31 -0.75 9.53 -9.20
CA GLN A 31 -1.71 10.39 -9.88
C GLN A 31 -3.00 10.59 -9.05
N GLU A 32 -3.50 9.53 -8.44
CA GLU A 32 -4.75 9.60 -7.67
C GLU A 32 -4.58 10.15 -6.26
N GLU A 33 -3.49 9.77 -5.57
CA GLU A 33 -3.36 10.00 -4.13
C GLU A 33 -2.37 11.10 -3.76
N VAL A 34 -1.43 11.43 -4.63
CA VAL A 34 -0.33 12.35 -4.31
C VAL A 34 -0.35 13.61 -5.15
N ALA A 35 -0.65 13.51 -6.43
CA ALA A 35 -0.59 14.63 -7.35
C ALA A 35 -1.59 15.74 -6.98
N LEU A 36 -1.15 16.98 -7.19
CA LEU A 36 -2.05 18.13 -7.06
C LEU A 36 -3.06 18.13 -8.20
N PRO A 37 -4.22 18.82 -8.04
CA PRO A 37 -5.16 18.98 -9.13
C PRO A 37 -4.46 19.54 -10.38
N ALA A 38 -4.76 18.97 -11.54
CA ALA A 38 -4.17 19.31 -12.83
C ALA A 38 -2.69 18.93 -13.00
N GLN A 39 -2.05 18.39 -11.98
CA GLN A 39 -0.68 17.85 -12.12
C GLN A 39 -0.74 16.49 -12.80
N LYS A 40 0.09 16.28 -13.80
CA LYS A 40 0.20 15.01 -14.51
C LYS A 40 1.52 14.33 -14.15
N ILE A 41 1.42 13.12 -13.61
CA ILE A 41 2.60 12.33 -13.24
C ILE A 41 3.14 11.62 -14.49
N GLY A 42 4.41 11.85 -14.81
CA GLY A 42 5.10 11.18 -15.90
C GLY A 42 5.65 9.82 -15.49
N GLU A 43 5.88 8.97 -16.47
CA GLU A 43 6.45 7.65 -16.23
C GLU A 43 7.85 7.70 -15.62
N LYS A 44 8.67 8.67 -16.05
CA LYS A 44 10.03 8.83 -15.55
C LYS A 44 10.04 9.14 -14.06
N ASP A 45 9.19 10.05 -13.62
CA ASP A 45 9.08 10.40 -12.20
C ASP A 45 8.55 9.23 -11.38
N ALA A 46 7.52 8.56 -11.90
CA ALA A 46 6.96 7.38 -11.24
C ALA A 46 8.01 6.27 -11.10
N ALA A 47 8.84 6.06 -12.12
CA ALA A 47 9.90 5.06 -12.09
C ALA A 47 10.98 5.39 -11.05
N ILE A 48 11.36 6.66 -10.92
CA ILE A 48 12.33 7.09 -9.91
C ILE A 48 11.80 6.83 -8.50
N PHE A 49 10.57 7.22 -8.22
CA PHE A 49 9.93 6.97 -6.93
C PHE A 49 9.83 5.48 -6.64
N LEU A 50 9.41 4.70 -7.62
CA LEU A 50 9.24 3.26 -7.44
C LEU A 50 10.57 2.57 -7.11
N ARG A 51 11.62 2.90 -7.83
CA ARG A 51 12.95 2.32 -7.59
C ARG A 51 13.46 2.65 -6.19
N ASP A 52 13.28 3.89 -5.75
CA ASP A 52 13.66 4.29 -4.40
C ASP A 52 12.93 3.45 -3.35
N ILE A 53 11.63 3.28 -3.51
CA ILE A 53 10.82 2.47 -2.59
C ILE A 53 11.27 1.00 -2.61
N LEU A 54 11.49 0.43 -3.79
CA LEU A 54 11.90 -0.96 -3.92
C LEU A 54 13.28 -1.22 -3.31
N GLN A 55 14.17 -0.24 -3.37
CA GLN A 55 15.52 -0.36 -2.79
C GLN A 55 15.55 -0.16 -1.28
N ASN A 56 14.70 0.72 -0.75
CA ASN A 56 14.81 1.20 0.62
C ASN A 56 13.67 0.77 1.55
N GLN A 57 12.57 0.25 1.00
CA GLN A 57 11.38 -0.09 1.77
C GLN A 57 10.97 -1.54 1.52
N LEU A 58 10.11 -2.05 2.40
CA LEU A 58 9.41 -3.32 2.16
C LEU A 58 8.23 -3.03 1.25
N VAL A 59 8.18 -3.71 0.11
CA VAL A 59 7.08 -3.58 -0.85
C VAL A 59 6.44 -4.94 -1.04
N PHE A 60 5.13 -5.02 -0.85
CA PHE A 60 4.35 -6.21 -1.15
C PHE A 60 3.31 -5.86 -2.21
N ALA A 61 3.07 -6.79 -3.12
CA ALA A 61 2.03 -6.65 -4.11
C ALA A 61 1.21 -7.93 -4.19
N LEU A 62 -0.04 -7.76 -4.59
CA LEU A 62 -0.96 -8.86 -4.85
C LEU A 62 -1.09 -9.02 -6.35
N PHE A 63 -0.82 -10.22 -6.82
CA PHE A 63 -0.85 -10.58 -8.23
C PHE A 63 -2.05 -11.45 -8.53
N CYS A 64 -2.73 -11.14 -9.63
CA CYS A 64 -3.80 -11.96 -10.19
C CYS A 64 -3.33 -12.43 -11.56
N ASP A 65 -3.19 -13.74 -11.76
CA ASP A 65 -2.70 -14.31 -13.01
C ASP A 65 -1.40 -13.62 -13.49
N ASP A 66 -0.45 -13.49 -12.57
CA ASP A 66 0.87 -12.85 -12.79
C ASP A 66 0.82 -11.33 -13.05
N GLU A 67 -0.35 -10.71 -12.93
CA GLU A 67 -0.51 -9.25 -13.08
C GLU A 67 -0.66 -8.60 -11.71
N PRO A 68 0.13 -7.57 -11.37
CA PRO A 68 -0.03 -6.88 -10.11
C PRO A 68 -1.29 -6.01 -10.12
N VAL A 69 -2.16 -6.20 -9.14
CA VAL A 69 -3.43 -5.48 -9.05
C VAL A 69 -3.56 -4.62 -7.80
N ALA A 70 -2.70 -4.84 -6.83
CA ALA A 70 -2.67 -4.06 -5.60
C ALA A 70 -1.27 -4.07 -5.01
N LYS A 71 -0.93 -3.03 -4.27
CA LYS A 71 0.35 -2.93 -3.59
C LYS A 71 0.22 -2.18 -2.28
N ALA A 72 1.19 -2.37 -1.40
CA ALA A 72 1.40 -1.58 -0.21
C ALA A 72 2.88 -1.65 0.17
N ASN A 73 3.38 -0.61 0.84
CA ASN A 73 4.79 -0.58 1.21
C ASN A 73 5.00 0.14 2.54
N THR A 74 6.16 -0.07 3.15
CA THR A 74 6.60 0.80 4.25
C THR A 74 7.07 2.13 3.67
N ARG A 75 6.92 3.21 4.44
CA ARG A 75 7.29 4.56 3.98
C ARG A 75 8.33 5.23 4.85
N ALA A 76 8.20 5.08 6.15
CA ALA A 76 9.09 5.72 7.10
C ALA A 76 9.36 4.78 8.25
N ILE A 77 10.57 4.84 8.78
CA ILE A 77 10.99 4.01 9.91
C ILE A 77 11.33 4.95 11.05
N GLY A 78 10.59 4.81 12.16
CA GLY A 78 10.89 5.50 13.41
C GLY A 78 11.63 4.58 14.35
N PHE A 79 11.87 5.06 15.57
CA PHE A 79 12.58 4.29 16.58
C PHE A 79 11.81 3.00 16.97
N ASN A 80 10.50 3.14 17.23
CA ASN A 80 9.67 2.03 17.66
C ASN A 80 8.59 1.65 16.66
N TRP A 81 8.47 2.38 15.55
CA TRP A 81 7.37 2.20 14.61
C TRP A 81 7.84 2.24 13.16
N ILE A 82 7.04 1.62 12.31
CA ILE A 82 7.23 1.66 10.85
C ILE A 82 5.90 2.06 10.23
N GLN A 83 5.91 3.10 9.40
CA GLN A 83 4.73 3.59 8.72
C GLN A 83 4.45 2.80 7.45
N ILE A 84 3.20 2.43 7.25
CA ILE A 84 2.70 1.82 6.02
C ILE A 84 2.09 2.91 5.15
N GLY A 85 2.32 2.83 3.86
CA GLY A 85 1.75 3.75 2.90
C GLY A 85 1.81 3.18 1.50
N GLY A 86 1.59 4.04 0.49
CA GLY A 86 1.59 3.61 -0.90
C GLY A 86 0.56 2.53 -1.20
N ILE A 87 -0.52 2.49 -0.43
CA ILE A 87 -1.58 1.49 -0.56
C ILE A 87 -2.42 1.84 -1.78
N TYR A 88 -2.47 0.93 -2.74
CA TYR A 88 -3.23 1.16 -3.95
C TYR A 88 -3.78 -0.14 -4.50
N THR A 89 -5.03 -0.12 -4.93
CA THR A 89 -5.68 -1.24 -5.64
C THR A 89 -6.27 -0.69 -6.92
N LEU A 90 -6.05 -1.37 -8.03
CA LEU A 90 -6.67 -1.00 -9.30
C LEU A 90 -8.20 -0.94 -9.14
N PRO A 91 -8.87 0.07 -9.75
CA PRO A 91 -10.31 0.27 -9.53
C PRO A 91 -11.17 -0.97 -9.73
N LEU A 92 -10.90 -1.76 -10.77
CA LEU A 92 -11.66 -2.99 -11.06
C LEU A 92 -11.52 -4.07 -9.99
N PHE A 93 -10.49 -4.00 -9.17
CA PHE A 93 -10.18 -5.02 -8.16
C PHE A 93 -10.49 -4.56 -6.75
N ARG A 94 -11.07 -3.38 -6.58
CA ARG A 94 -11.45 -2.84 -5.27
C ARG A 94 -12.63 -3.61 -4.68
N LYS A 95 -12.79 -3.50 -3.35
CA LYS A 95 -13.84 -4.17 -2.57
C LYS A 95 -13.74 -5.69 -2.55
N ASN A 96 -12.54 -6.22 -2.78
CA ASN A 96 -12.25 -7.66 -2.70
C ASN A 96 -11.38 -8.02 -1.49
N GLY A 97 -11.07 -7.05 -0.64
CA GLY A 97 -10.24 -7.29 0.55
C GLY A 97 -8.73 -7.36 0.26
N PHE A 98 -8.28 -6.94 -0.90
CA PHE A 98 -6.86 -7.01 -1.26
C PHE A 98 -6.00 -6.07 -0.43
N ALA A 99 -6.46 -4.83 -0.23
CA ALA A 99 -5.75 -3.88 0.63
C ALA A 99 -5.66 -4.38 2.07
N HIS A 100 -6.75 -4.93 2.59
CA HIS A 100 -6.79 -5.55 3.92
C HIS A 100 -5.71 -6.62 4.06
N HIS A 101 -5.64 -7.51 3.07
CA HIS A 101 -4.70 -8.62 3.08
C HIS A 101 -3.24 -8.13 3.03
N LEU A 102 -2.96 -7.16 2.15
CA LEU A 102 -1.62 -6.57 2.05
C LEU A 102 -1.19 -5.88 3.34
N ILE A 103 -2.07 -5.11 3.95
CA ILE A 103 -1.79 -4.41 5.20
C ILE A 103 -1.54 -5.42 6.32
N TYR A 104 -2.34 -6.47 6.38
CA TYR A 104 -2.16 -7.54 7.36
C TYR A 104 -0.78 -8.18 7.24
N VAL A 105 -0.34 -8.51 6.02
CA VAL A 105 0.98 -9.09 5.77
C VAL A 105 2.09 -8.14 6.21
N LEU A 106 1.97 -6.85 5.88
CA LEU A 106 2.94 -5.84 6.32
C LEU A 106 2.97 -5.70 7.84
N CYS A 107 1.82 -5.68 8.49
CA CYS A 107 1.74 -5.63 9.95
C CYS A 107 2.47 -6.79 10.60
N GLU A 108 2.25 -8.01 10.08
CA GLU A 108 2.96 -9.19 10.58
C GLU A 108 4.48 -9.04 10.47
N ARG A 109 4.95 -8.58 9.32
CA ARG A 109 6.40 -8.41 9.10
C ARG A 109 6.99 -7.33 10.00
N ILE A 110 6.27 -6.24 10.19
CA ILE A 110 6.69 -5.14 11.05
C ILE A 110 6.75 -5.60 12.52
N GLN A 111 5.74 -6.33 12.97
CA GLN A 111 5.69 -6.86 14.33
C GLN A 111 6.77 -7.89 14.59
N ARG A 112 7.13 -8.71 13.62
CA ARG A 112 8.25 -9.65 13.73
C ARG A 112 9.59 -8.94 13.92
N ALA A 113 9.71 -7.70 13.44
CA ALA A 113 10.89 -6.86 13.67
C ALA A 113 10.82 -6.09 14.99
N ASN A 114 9.85 -6.40 15.87
CA ASN A 114 9.60 -5.73 17.14
C ASN A 114 9.31 -4.24 16.98
N LYS A 115 8.61 -3.88 15.91
CA LYS A 115 8.18 -2.52 15.63
C LYS A 115 6.66 -2.45 15.62
N ILE A 116 6.13 -1.25 15.71
CA ILE A 116 4.70 -0.99 15.73
C ILE A 116 4.28 -0.48 14.35
N PRO A 117 3.38 -1.17 13.65
CA PRO A 117 2.83 -0.64 12.40
C PRO A 117 2.03 0.63 12.64
N SER A 118 2.20 1.61 11.79
CA SER A 118 1.42 2.85 11.83
C SER A 118 1.04 3.26 10.42
N LEU A 119 0.05 4.11 10.29
CA LEU A 119 -0.33 4.71 9.02
C LEU A 119 -1.07 6.02 9.24
N PHE A 120 -1.07 6.85 8.20
CA PHE A 120 -1.85 8.07 8.16
C PHE A 120 -3.11 7.84 7.33
N VAL A 121 -4.22 8.41 7.76
CA VAL A 121 -5.46 8.37 7.03
C VAL A 121 -6.15 9.72 7.09
N ASN A 122 -6.75 10.13 5.97
CA ASN A 122 -7.52 11.36 5.94
C ASN A 122 -8.81 11.18 6.74
N LYS A 123 -9.13 12.17 7.60
CA LYS A 123 -10.37 12.18 8.41
C LYS A 123 -11.62 12.00 7.57
N LYS A 124 -11.60 12.49 6.33
CA LYS A 124 -12.74 12.40 5.42
C LYS A 124 -12.88 11.03 4.79
N ASN A 125 -11.83 10.19 4.83
CA ASN A 125 -11.87 8.86 4.25
C ASN A 125 -12.38 7.84 5.28
N LEU A 126 -13.68 7.82 5.47
CA LEU A 126 -14.33 6.93 6.45
C LEU A 126 -14.18 5.47 6.10
N ALA A 127 -14.18 5.14 4.81
CA ALA A 127 -14.01 3.76 4.36
C ALA A 127 -12.65 3.21 4.76
N ALA A 128 -11.58 3.99 4.56
CA ALA A 128 -10.23 3.59 4.96
C ALA A 128 -10.12 3.48 6.49
N GLN A 129 -10.67 4.43 7.23
CA GLN A 129 -10.67 4.38 8.69
C GLN A 129 -11.35 3.12 9.22
N ASN A 130 -12.49 2.76 8.64
CA ASN A 130 -13.21 1.55 9.03
C ASN A 130 -12.41 0.29 8.71
N LEU A 131 -11.77 0.26 7.55
CA LEU A 131 -10.89 -0.84 7.17
C LEU A 131 -9.76 -1.03 8.17
N TYR A 132 -9.08 0.06 8.53
CA TYR A 132 -7.93 0.00 9.44
C TYR A 132 -8.34 -0.39 10.85
N LYS A 133 -9.49 0.09 11.32
CA LYS A 133 -10.04 -0.33 12.61
C LYS A 133 -10.34 -1.82 12.64
N LYS A 134 -10.87 -2.38 11.57
CA LYS A 134 -11.14 -3.81 11.47
C LYS A 134 -9.87 -4.66 11.55
N ILE A 135 -8.77 -4.14 11.02
CA ILE A 135 -7.47 -4.82 11.10
C ILE A 135 -6.90 -4.75 12.51
N GLY A 136 -7.27 -3.74 13.29
CA GLY A 136 -6.82 -3.59 14.67
C GLY A 136 -6.10 -2.27 14.97
N PHE A 137 -6.07 -1.35 14.01
CA PHE A 137 -5.47 -0.05 14.23
C PHE A 137 -6.31 0.81 15.17
N LYS A 138 -5.63 1.59 16.00
CA LYS A 138 -6.25 2.55 16.92
C LYS A 138 -5.84 3.95 16.55
N ASN A 139 -6.78 4.89 16.70
CA ASN A 139 -6.52 6.29 16.40
C ASN A 139 -5.76 6.94 17.57
N TYR A 140 -4.62 7.57 17.29
CA TYR A 140 -3.77 8.18 18.31
C TYR A 140 -3.54 9.68 18.12
N GLY A 141 -4.24 10.36 17.25
CA GLY A 141 -4.01 11.78 17.14
C GLY A 141 -4.84 12.50 16.10
N GLU A 142 -4.86 13.82 16.23
CA GLU A 142 -5.61 14.71 15.34
C GLU A 142 -5.02 14.80 13.94
N PHE A 143 -3.76 14.45 13.78
CA PHE A 143 -3.11 14.38 12.47
C PHE A 143 -3.35 13.06 11.78
N GLU A 144 -4.33 12.30 12.29
CA GLU A 144 -4.81 11.08 11.64
C GLU A 144 -3.75 9.98 11.55
N ASN A 145 -2.82 10.00 12.49
CA ASN A 145 -1.93 8.87 12.73
C ASN A 145 -2.71 7.74 13.37
N ILE A 146 -2.62 6.58 12.78
CA ILE A 146 -3.21 5.38 13.34
C ILE A 146 -2.08 4.41 13.66
N TYR A 147 -2.06 3.90 14.89
CA TYR A 147 -1.09 2.93 15.35
C TYR A 147 -1.75 1.59 15.63
N PHE A 148 -1.06 0.57 15.26
CA PHE A 148 -1.47 -0.80 15.53
C PHE A 148 -1.08 -1.25 16.94
#